data_7a35b1ac0742b5b8751d2fcd568ddd10
#
_entry.id   7a35b1ac0742b5b8751d2fcd568ddd10
#
_cell.length_a   1.000
_cell.length_b   1.000
_cell.length_c   1.000
_cell.angle_alpha   90.00
_cell.angle_beta   90.00
_cell.angle_gamma   90.00
#
_symmetry.space_group_name_H-M   'P 1'
#
loop_
_entity.id
_entity.type
_entity.pdbx_description
1 polymer ?
#
loop_
_entity_poly.entity_id
_entity_poly.type
_entity_poly.pdbx_seq_one_letter_code
_entity_poly.pdbx_strand_id
1 'polypeptide(L)'
;MLVSNVALAQIAIGGKTSVDGSAILDFPAGTTKGIILPNVTDVRTMTSVEPGTIVFDVASSRVKYNDGFWKDLSDRTGISPTLLPGNDMADAKVIFGSQTSSADGVLVLESPTKALILPHVSNPVTSVKSPTAGMMVYDPVKKMMCVYNGKEWFFWN
;
A
#
# COMPACT_ATOMS: atom_id res chain seq x y z
N MET A 1 -38.60 11.93 12.70
CA MET A 1 -37.58 10.92 13.08
C MET A 1 -36.57 10.89 11.94
N LEU A 2 -35.40 11.55 12.09
CA LEU A 2 -34.33 11.50 11.08
C LEU A 2 -33.59 10.19 11.26
N VAL A 3 -33.68 9.29 10.29
CA VAL A 3 -32.82 8.12 10.21
C VAL A 3 -31.49 8.59 9.62
N SER A 4 -30.49 8.81 10.45
CA SER A 4 -29.12 9.05 10.02
C SER A 4 -28.57 7.75 9.42
N ASN A 5 -28.51 7.64 8.10
CA ASN A 5 -27.75 6.59 7.44
C ASN A 5 -26.26 6.86 7.67
N VAL A 6 -25.66 6.11 8.58
CA VAL A 6 -24.21 6.04 8.70
C VAL A 6 -23.69 5.29 7.48
N ALA A 7 -23.22 6.01 6.47
CA ALA A 7 -22.49 5.41 5.37
C ALA A 7 -21.17 4.87 5.91
N LEU A 8 -21.08 3.55 6.08
CA LEU A 8 -19.82 2.91 6.42
C LEU A 8 -18.93 2.93 5.16
N ALA A 9 -17.97 3.84 5.12
CA ALA A 9 -16.99 3.95 4.03
C ALA A 9 -15.93 2.83 4.14
N GLN A 10 -16.39 1.58 4.08
CA GLN A 10 -15.53 0.39 4.10
C GLN A 10 -15.60 -0.27 2.72
N ILE A 11 -14.45 -0.64 2.18
CA ILE A 11 -14.34 -1.22 0.84
C ILE A 11 -13.70 -2.58 0.91
N ALA A 12 -14.41 -3.60 0.39
CA ALA A 12 -13.89 -4.92 0.12
C ALA A 12 -13.54 -5.05 -1.37
N ILE A 13 -12.34 -5.53 -1.68
CA ILE A 13 -11.82 -5.66 -3.04
C ILE A 13 -11.60 -7.14 -3.38
N GLY A 14 -11.63 -7.48 -4.66
CA GLY A 14 -11.24 -8.81 -5.15
C GLY A 14 -12.27 -9.91 -4.94
N GLY A 15 -13.56 -9.55 -4.90
CA GLY A 15 -14.66 -10.50 -4.72
C GLY A 15 -15.01 -10.80 -3.27
N LYS A 16 -14.38 -10.12 -2.31
CA LYS A 16 -14.78 -10.14 -0.90
C LYS A 16 -16.08 -9.35 -0.73
N THR A 17 -17.07 -9.90 -0.05
CA THR A 17 -18.42 -9.32 0.09
C THR A 17 -18.62 -8.53 1.38
N SER A 18 -17.71 -8.67 2.34
CA SER A 18 -17.73 -7.97 3.62
C SER A 18 -16.30 -7.63 4.07
N VAL A 19 -16.18 -6.62 4.91
CA VAL A 19 -14.91 -6.20 5.49
C VAL A 19 -14.74 -6.83 6.87
N ASP A 20 -13.55 -7.34 7.18
CA ASP A 20 -13.26 -7.91 8.48
C ASP A 20 -12.88 -6.82 9.49
N GLY A 21 -13.45 -6.90 10.68
CA GLY A 21 -13.11 -6.03 11.81
C GLY A 21 -13.23 -4.54 11.50
N SER A 22 -12.21 -3.78 11.87
CA SER A 22 -12.13 -2.31 11.72
C SER A 22 -11.31 -1.89 10.50
N ALA A 23 -11.33 -2.63 9.40
CA ALA A 23 -10.66 -2.24 8.17
C ALA A 23 -11.44 -1.16 7.42
N ILE A 24 -10.74 -0.24 6.78
CA ILE A 24 -11.29 0.71 5.80
C ILE A 24 -11.17 0.15 4.38
N LEU A 25 -10.11 -0.61 4.11
CA LEU A 25 -9.85 -1.31 2.87
C LEU A 25 -9.41 -2.74 3.19
N ASP A 26 -10.03 -3.74 2.57
CA ASP A 26 -9.82 -5.15 2.87
C ASP A 26 -9.83 -6.01 1.60
N PHE A 27 -9.08 -7.12 1.62
CA PHE A 27 -8.83 -8.02 0.51
C PHE A 27 -9.18 -9.47 0.88
N PRO A 28 -9.50 -10.35 -0.09
CA PRO A 28 -9.81 -11.75 0.19
C PRO A 28 -8.58 -12.50 0.74
N ALA A 29 -8.81 -13.40 1.68
CA ALA A 29 -7.79 -14.33 2.13
C ALA A 29 -7.46 -15.37 1.05
N GLY A 30 -6.25 -15.94 1.09
CA GLY A 30 -5.80 -16.99 0.18
C GLY A 30 -5.49 -16.50 -1.25
N THR A 31 -5.44 -15.19 -1.47
CA THR A 31 -4.96 -14.62 -2.75
C THR A 31 -3.45 -14.83 -2.91
N THR A 32 -2.99 -14.83 -4.16
CA THR A 32 -1.56 -14.75 -4.52
C THR A 32 -1.17 -13.35 -5.03
N LYS A 33 -2.09 -12.38 -4.89
CA LYS A 33 -1.91 -10.99 -5.33
C LYS A 33 -1.68 -10.09 -4.12
N GLY A 34 -0.79 -9.11 -4.26
CA GLY A 34 -0.52 -8.09 -3.25
C GLY A 34 -1.02 -6.72 -3.69
N ILE A 35 -0.83 -5.73 -2.82
CA ILE A 35 -0.91 -4.32 -3.21
C ILE A 35 0.44 -3.96 -3.85
N ILE A 36 0.41 -3.24 -4.96
CA ILE A 36 1.61 -2.67 -5.59
C ILE A 36 1.65 -1.20 -5.20
N LEU A 37 2.74 -0.80 -4.56
CA LEU A 37 2.97 0.57 -4.12
C LEU A 37 3.24 1.51 -5.32
N PRO A 38 2.95 2.79 -5.19
CA PRO A 38 3.36 3.79 -6.17
C PRO A 38 4.88 3.76 -6.37
N ASN A 39 5.31 3.80 -7.63
CA ASN A 39 6.71 3.90 -8.00
C ASN A 39 7.05 5.37 -8.20
N VAL A 40 7.83 5.96 -7.32
CA VAL A 40 8.26 7.36 -7.42
C VAL A 40 9.69 7.46 -7.95
N THR A 41 9.97 8.44 -8.78
CA THR A 41 11.31 8.62 -9.38
C THR A 41 12.38 8.77 -8.32
N ASP A 42 12.13 9.65 -7.33
CA ASP A 42 13.03 9.95 -6.23
C ASP A 42 12.23 10.58 -5.09
N VAL A 43 12.22 9.95 -3.92
CA VAL A 43 11.50 10.45 -2.73
C VAL A 43 11.97 11.84 -2.28
N ARG A 44 13.19 12.25 -2.64
CA ARG A 44 13.73 13.58 -2.31
C ARG A 44 13.06 14.72 -3.09
N THR A 45 12.39 14.40 -4.18
CA THR A 45 11.66 15.37 -5.01
C THR A 45 10.20 15.51 -4.61
N MET A 46 9.69 14.63 -3.74
CA MET A 46 8.31 14.68 -3.26
C MET A 46 8.12 15.87 -2.32
N THR A 47 7.00 16.56 -2.48
CA THR A 47 6.56 17.68 -1.64
C THR A 47 5.29 17.27 -0.88
N SER A 48 5.02 17.91 0.25
CA SER A 48 3.78 17.68 1.03
C SER A 48 3.57 16.21 1.45
N VAL A 49 4.67 15.54 1.85
CA VAL A 49 4.64 14.14 2.28
C VAL A 49 4.14 14.05 3.71
N GLU A 50 3.08 13.27 3.92
CA GLU A 50 2.53 13.00 5.25
C GLU A 50 3.14 11.74 5.88
N PRO A 51 3.30 11.68 7.22
CA PRO A 51 3.67 10.45 7.91
C PRO A 51 2.71 9.31 7.58
N GLY A 52 3.24 8.11 7.37
CA GLY A 52 2.47 6.95 6.90
C GLY A 52 2.52 6.74 5.38
N THR A 53 3.09 7.67 4.61
CA THR A 53 3.32 7.48 3.17
C THR A 53 4.28 6.32 2.93
N ILE A 54 3.91 5.39 2.04
CA ILE A 54 4.74 4.24 1.64
C ILE A 54 4.85 4.22 0.12
N VAL A 55 6.08 4.07 -0.40
CA VAL A 55 6.37 4.09 -1.83
C VAL A 55 7.49 3.11 -2.21
N PHE A 56 7.61 2.80 -3.49
CA PHE A 56 8.84 2.27 -4.08
C PHE A 56 9.66 3.42 -4.67
N ASP A 57 10.85 3.66 -4.14
CA ASP A 57 11.79 4.68 -4.61
C ASP A 57 12.68 4.11 -5.71
N VAL A 58 12.48 4.59 -6.94
CA VAL A 58 13.21 4.10 -8.12
C VAL A 58 14.70 4.50 -8.05
N ALA A 59 15.01 5.69 -7.54
CA ALA A 59 16.40 6.17 -7.42
C ALA A 59 17.27 5.27 -6.57
N SER A 60 16.73 4.71 -5.48
CA SER A 60 17.46 3.78 -4.60
C SER A 60 17.12 2.30 -4.85
N SER A 61 16.10 2.02 -5.66
CA SER A 61 15.51 0.68 -5.87
C SER A 61 15.08 0.01 -4.55
N ARG A 62 14.39 0.77 -3.68
CA ARG A 62 13.97 0.33 -2.36
C ARG A 62 12.53 0.70 -2.06
N VAL A 63 11.88 -0.13 -1.25
CA VAL A 63 10.63 0.25 -0.61
C VAL A 63 10.95 1.14 0.59
N LYS A 64 10.27 2.28 0.67
CA LYS A 64 10.44 3.28 1.73
C LYS A 64 9.12 3.67 2.37
N TYR A 65 9.19 4.12 3.62
CA TYR A 65 8.09 4.76 4.32
C TYR A 65 8.53 6.07 4.96
N ASN A 66 7.58 6.95 5.23
CA ASN A 66 7.81 8.22 5.91
C ASN A 66 7.17 8.19 7.31
N ASP A 67 7.93 8.58 8.34
CA ASP A 67 7.45 8.80 9.70
C ASP A 67 7.78 10.22 10.21
N GLY A 68 7.92 11.15 9.28
CA GLY A 68 8.51 12.47 9.41
C GLY A 68 9.84 12.56 8.66
N PHE A 69 10.48 11.41 8.42
CA PHE A 69 11.68 11.26 7.58
C PHE A 69 11.57 9.97 6.78
N TRP A 70 12.17 9.95 5.58
CA TRP A 70 12.20 8.75 4.77
C TRP A 70 13.09 7.66 5.37
N LYS A 71 12.55 6.46 5.52
CA LYS A 71 13.23 5.26 6.01
C LYS A 71 13.05 4.09 5.05
N ASP A 72 14.04 3.23 4.98
CA ASP A 72 14.00 2.03 4.16
C ASP A 72 13.20 0.92 4.86
N LEU A 73 12.21 0.34 4.13
CA LEU A 73 11.57 -0.93 4.48
C LEU A 73 12.31 -2.12 3.85
N SER A 74 13.07 -1.90 2.78
CA SER A 74 13.97 -2.88 2.22
C SER A 74 15.41 -2.38 2.32
N ASP A 75 16.26 -3.05 3.10
CA ASP A 75 17.64 -2.64 3.42
C ASP A 75 18.62 -2.90 2.28
N ARG A 76 18.27 -3.74 1.31
CA ARG A 76 19.09 -4.00 0.11
C ARG A 76 18.46 -3.43 -1.13
N THR A 77 19.31 -3.01 -2.06
CA THR A 77 18.91 -2.49 -3.37
C THR A 77 18.27 -3.61 -4.20
N GLY A 78 17.08 -3.35 -4.70
CA GLY A 78 16.33 -4.23 -5.57
C GLY A 78 16.52 -3.95 -7.06
N ILE A 79 15.47 -4.25 -7.82
CA ILE A 79 15.39 -3.94 -9.26
C ILE A 79 14.20 -3.00 -9.46
N SER A 80 14.50 -1.80 -9.97
CA SER A 80 13.46 -0.81 -10.29
C SER A 80 12.65 -1.23 -11.51
N PRO A 81 11.33 -1.05 -11.48
CA PRO A 81 10.50 -1.19 -12.67
C PRO A 81 10.78 -0.04 -13.63
N THR A 82 10.46 -0.26 -14.90
CA THR A 82 10.42 0.83 -15.89
C THR A 82 9.22 1.71 -15.59
N LEU A 83 9.46 3.00 -15.36
CA LEU A 83 8.38 3.97 -15.19
C LEU A 83 7.67 4.20 -16.52
N LEU A 84 6.35 4.32 -16.47
CA LEU A 84 5.58 4.73 -17.63
C LEU A 84 5.89 6.20 -17.95
N PRO A 85 6.05 6.57 -19.24
CA PRO A 85 6.24 7.97 -19.62
C PRO A 85 4.94 8.75 -19.37
N GLY A 86 5.06 9.95 -18.84
CA GLY A 86 3.94 10.85 -18.56
C GLY A 86 4.17 11.66 -17.29
N ASN A 87 3.34 12.66 -17.11
CA ASN A 87 3.24 13.40 -15.85
C ASN A 87 2.01 12.89 -15.09
N ASP A 88 2.10 12.92 -13.79
CA ASP A 88 0.92 12.68 -12.95
C ASP A 88 -0.16 13.72 -13.28
N MET A 89 -1.41 13.25 -13.31
CA MET A 89 -2.54 14.18 -13.43
C MET A 89 -2.66 14.95 -12.11
N ALA A 90 -2.66 16.26 -12.17
CA ALA A 90 -2.86 17.11 -11.00
C ALA A 90 -4.19 16.71 -10.32
N ASP A 91 -4.17 16.56 -9.01
CA ASP A 91 -5.32 16.19 -8.16
C ASP A 91 -5.94 14.80 -8.41
N ALA A 92 -5.30 13.94 -9.22
CA ALA A 92 -5.75 12.58 -9.44
C ALA A 92 -5.41 11.69 -8.23
N LYS A 93 -6.34 11.62 -7.27
CA LYS A 93 -6.22 10.75 -6.09
C LYS A 93 -7.54 10.08 -5.74
N VAL A 94 -7.44 8.92 -5.10
CA VAL A 94 -8.57 8.21 -4.52
C VAL A 94 -8.52 8.35 -3.01
N ILE A 95 -9.59 8.86 -2.41
CA ILE A 95 -9.70 9.03 -0.95
C ILE A 95 -10.79 8.09 -0.43
N PHE A 96 -10.47 7.28 0.57
CA PHE A 96 -11.45 6.49 1.31
C PHE A 96 -11.57 7.00 2.74
N GLY A 97 -12.81 7.09 3.23
CA GLY A 97 -13.11 7.47 4.60
C GLY A 97 -13.33 8.97 4.82
N SER A 98 -13.01 9.83 3.85
CA SER A 98 -13.28 11.27 3.88
C SER A 98 -13.67 11.78 2.49
N GLN A 99 -14.31 12.96 2.43
CA GLN A 99 -14.59 13.66 1.16
C GLN A 99 -13.36 14.43 0.65
N THR A 100 -12.46 14.82 1.54
CA THR A 100 -11.26 15.61 1.22
C THR A 100 -10.09 15.13 2.06
N SER A 101 -8.88 15.32 1.57
CA SER A 101 -7.62 15.13 2.30
C SER A 101 -6.59 16.15 1.86
N SER A 102 -5.80 16.65 2.79
CA SER A 102 -4.63 17.48 2.52
C SER A 102 -3.40 16.65 2.12
N ALA A 103 -3.43 15.32 2.38
CA ALA A 103 -2.36 14.44 1.99
C ALA A 103 -2.25 14.32 0.47
N ASP A 104 -1.01 14.33 -0.03
CA ASP A 104 -0.68 14.13 -1.43
C ASP A 104 -0.30 12.65 -1.65
N GLY A 105 -1.17 11.92 -2.33
CA GLY A 105 -1.00 10.49 -2.57
C GLY A 105 -2.03 9.94 -3.55
N VAL A 106 -1.65 8.93 -4.33
CA VAL A 106 -2.53 8.26 -5.31
C VAL A 106 -3.72 7.56 -4.62
N LEU A 107 -3.49 6.99 -3.45
CA LEU A 107 -4.50 6.39 -2.59
C LEU A 107 -4.32 6.92 -1.17
N VAL A 108 -5.34 7.55 -0.63
CA VAL A 108 -5.34 8.12 0.71
C VAL A 108 -6.44 7.45 1.54
N LEU A 109 -6.08 6.94 2.70
CA LEU A 109 -7.00 6.26 3.62
C LEU A 109 -7.16 7.12 4.87
N GLU A 110 -8.31 7.80 4.98
CA GLU A 110 -8.63 8.72 6.07
C GLU A 110 -9.58 8.05 7.07
N SER A 111 -9.07 7.68 8.23
CA SER A 111 -9.93 7.18 9.31
C SER A 111 -9.26 7.30 10.67
N PRO A 112 -9.97 7.77 11.70
CA PRO A 112 -9.46 7.79 13.07
C PRO A 112 -9.50 6.42 13.76
N THR A 113 -10.26 5.44 13.21
CA THR A 113 -10.55 4.18 13.91
C THR A 113 -10.42 2.93 13.05
N LYS A 114 -10.17 3.07 11.74
CA LYS A 114 -10.08 1.94 10.81
C LYS A 114 -8.71 1.90 10.15
N ALA A 115 -8.23 0.71 9.83
CA ALA A 115 -6.93 0.47 9.25
C ALA A 115 -7.01 -0.23 7.88
N LEU A 116 -5.92 -0.20 7.14
CA LEU A 116 -5.71 -1.04 5.96
C LEU A 116 -5.39 -2.47 6.42
N ILE A 117 -6.13 -3.46 5.92
CA ILE A 117 -5.74 -4.87 6.00
C ILE A 117 -5.04 -5.24 4.70
N LEU A 118 -3.79 -5.69 4.80
CA LEU A 118 -3.03 -6.14 3.63
C LEU A 118 -3.60 -7.47 3.08
N PRO A 119 -3.43 -7.74 1.76
CA PRO A 119 -3.75 -9.05 1.21
C PRO A 119 -3.00 -10.17 1.95
N HIS A 120 -3.74 -11.20 2.39
CA HIS A 120 -3.15 -12.34 3.09
C HIS A 120 -2.66 -13.38 2.09
N VAL A 121 -1.35 -13.54 1.98
CA VAL A 121 -0.68 -14.49 1.08
C VAL A 121 0.20 -15.42 1.91
N SER A 122 -0.18 -16.68 2.01
CA SER A 122 0.64 -17.69 2.70
C SER A 122 1.91 -17.99 1.92
N ASN A 123 3.06 -17.87 2.57
CA ASN A 123 4.39 -18.12 1.99
C ASN A 123 4.62 -17.37 0.64
N PRO A 124 4.62 -16.03 0.62
CA PRO A 124 4.65 -15.24 -0.61
C PRO A 124 5.85 -15.56 -1.52
N VAL A 125 6.99 -15.97 -0.95
CA VAL A 125 8.18 -16.38 -1.71
C VAL A 125 7.89 -17.50 -2.70
N THR A 126 7.02 -18.44 -2.35
CA THR A 126 6.69 -19.61 -3.18
C THR A 126 5.36 -19.48 -3.91
N SER A 127 4.41 -18.75 -3.32
CA SER A 127 3.05 -18.63 -3.84
C SER A 127 2.90 -17.57 -4.92
N VAL A 128 3.67 -16.48 -4.84
CA VAL A 128 3.66 -15.40 -5.83
C VAL A 128 4.73 -15.68 -6.88
N LYS A 129 4.31 -16.11 -8.07
CA LYS A 129 5.26 -16.54 -9.12
C LYS A 129 5.93 -15.38 -9.86
N SER A 130 5.31 -14.21 -9.90
CA SER A 130 5.82 -13.03 -10.64
C SER A 130 5.56 -11.77 -9.80
N PRO A 131 6.27 -11.61 -8.67
CA PRO A 131 6.09 -10.41 -7.87
C PRO A 131 6.66 -9.19 -8.60
N THR A 132 5.97 -8.06 -8.47
CA THR A 132 6.42 -6.77 -9.01
C THR A 132 7.08 -5.95 -7.90
N ALA A 133 8.11 -5.18 -8.23
CA ALA A 133 8.74 -4.25 -7.28
C ALA A 133 7.70 -3.33 -6.62
N GLY A 134 7.80 -3.16 -5.31
CA GLY A 134 6.80 -2.46 -4.50
C GLY A 134 5.60 -3.32 -4.09
N MET A 135 5.55 -4.61 -4.40
CA MET A 135 4.46 -5.47 -3.93
C MET A 135 4.52 -5.65 -2.41
N MET A 136 3.35 -5.50 -1.78
CA MET A 136 3.15 -5.62 -0.33
C MET A 136 2.06 -6.64 0.00
N VAL A 137 2.32 -7.52 0.95
CA VAL A 137 1.38 -8.55 1.44
C VAL A 137 1.61 -8.84 2.92
N TYR A 138 0.66 -9.51 3.57
CA TYR A 138 0.84 -10.12 4.89
C TYR A 138 0.88 -11.64 4.79
N ASP A 139 1.92 -12.26 5.36
CA ASP A 139 2.01 -13.73 5.48
C ASP A 139 1.37 -14.19 6.80
N PRO A 140 0.16 -14.79 6.77
CA PRO A 140 -0.52 -15.24 7.99
C PRO A 140 0.12 -16.46 8.65
N VAL A 141 0.95 -17.22 7.92
CA VAL A 141 1.67 -18.38 8.45
C VAL A 141 2.85 -17.94 9.30
N LYS A 142 3.65 -17.01 8.79
CA LYS A 142 4.81 -16.45 9.48
C LYS A 142 4.46 -15.25 10.35
N LYS A 143 3.24 -14.71 10.23
CA LYS A 143 2.75 -13.50 10.92
C LYS A 143 3.63 -12.28 10.67
N MET A 144 3.97 -12.05 9.41
CA MET A 144 4.90 -10.98 9.00
C MET A 144 4.30 -10.15 7.86
N MET A 145 4.57 -8.85 7.87
CA MET A 145 4.43 -8.03 6.67
C MET A 145 5.58 -8.33 5.72
N CYS A 146 5.29 -8.45 4.43
CA CYS A 146 6.28 -8.77 3.40
C CYS A 146 6.25 -7.72 2.31
N VAL A 147 7.43 -7.21 1.91
CA VAL A 147 7.59 -6.28 0.79
C VAL A 147 8.61 -6.82 -0.20
N TYR A 148 8.36 -6.63 -1.49
CA TYR A 148 9.24 -7.08 -2.56
C TYR A 148 9.92 -5.89 -3.24
N ASN A 149 11.25 -5.91 -3.34
CA ASN A 149 12.03 -4.81 -3.92
C ASN A 149 12.38 -4.99 -5.42
N GLY A 150 11.72 -5.93 -6.09
CA GLY A 150 12.02 -6.30 -7.48
C GLY A 150 13.08 -7.40 -7.63
N LYS A 151 13.72 -7.81 -6.53
CA LYS A 151 14.76 -8.85 -6.50
C LYS A 151 14.52 -9.90 -5.43
N GLU A 152 14.12 -9.48 -4.21
CA GLU A 152 13.92 -10.33 -3.05
C GLU A 152 12.84 -9.80 -2.11
N TRP A 153 12.30 -10.70 -1.27
CA TRP A 153 11.33 -10.36 -0.24
C TRP A 153 12.00 -9.95 1.06
N PHE A 154 11.48 -8.91 1.69
CA PHE A 154 11.81 -8.44 3.04
C PHE A 154 10.65 -8.71 3.98
N PHE A 155 10.93 -9.02 5.24
CA PHE A 155 9.98 -9.48 6.22
C PHE A 155 10.07 -8.62 7.48
N TRP A 156 8.89 -8.20 7.97
CA TRP A 156 8.76 -7.35 9.15
C TRP A 156 7.74 -7.95 10.12
N ASN A 157 8.12 -8.15 11.37
CA ASN A 157 7.30 -8.65 12.48
C ASN A 157 7.28 -7.67 13.66
#